data_6bdfa5f9bb06b877ff89f14cb7db211d
#
_entry.id   6bdfa5f9bb06b877ff89f14cb7db211d
#
_cell.length_a   1.000
_cell.length_b   1.000
_cell.length_c   1.000
_cell.angle_alpha   90.00
_cell.angle_beta   90.00
_cell.angle_gamma   90.00
#
_symmetry.space_group_name_H-M   'P 1'
#
loop_
_entity.id
_entity.type
_entity.pdbx_description
1 polymer ?
#
loop_
_entity_poly.entity_id
_entity_poly.type
_entity_poly.pdbx_seq_one_letter_code
_entity_poly.pdbx_strand_id
1 'polypeptide(L)'
;MTDGKSRRRSAGHVTGVVVLGAGPAGLVLGNILVDRGIDCVVLERAERTHVQTRARAGFLAANTVRILDQHGLAEGLHRHGQIHSTCEFRTEDGRFRLDYSGFGQGERHTVYPQQELVSDLLARFLDRGGQIRFGTEAVAVRDADSERPEVTVREPDGRPGLWRARYVAGCDGRHGAARRSLPAGTVRHHRDHGITWLGLLAEAPPSLDAVGYAVHERGFAGHMARTSEVTRYYLQCERGTPADAWSEERIWDELELRMRAREYGPLRRGRLVQRSVVDLESDVLEPLRHGALFLVGDAAGLISPSAAKGANLAVLEAEVLGRALIDDLIVGDSKGLDAYSARCLTHIWRAQDFSHWMIGLLHGPSGADGESLFHNSLRRSRLTSLRTSRSQQDWFAEHYVGV
;
A
#
# COMPACT_ATOMS: atom_id res chain seq x y z
N MET A 1 18.14 -24.69 51.07
CA MET A 1 18.00 -25.32 49.74
C MET A 1 17.29 -24.33 48.83
N THR A 2 18.01 -23.49 48.17
CA THR A 2 17.52 -22.48 47.24
C THR A 2 17.79 -22.97 45.81
N ASP A 3 16.71 -23.37 45.16
CA ASP A 3 16.73 -23.93 43.81
C ASP A 3 16.93 -22.79 42.81
N GLY A 4 18.17 -22.60 42.39
CA GLY A 4 18.58 -21.65 41.37
C GLY A 4 18.25 -22.18 39.98
N LYS A 5 17.01 -21.99 39.49
CA LYS A 5 16.71 -22.19 38.06
C LYS A 5 17.45 -21.15 37.24
N SER A 6 18.67 -21.50 36.80
CA SER A 6 19.37 -20.84 35.73
C SER A 6 18.48 -20.80 34.47
N ARG A 7 17.89 -19.63 34.18
CA ARG A 7 17.29 -19.35 32.87
C ARG A 7 18.43 -19.39 31.85
N ARG A 8 18.56 -20.50 31.12
CA ARG A 8 19.37 -20.54 29.90
C ARG A 8 18.83 -19.45 28.99
N ARG A 9 19.55 -18.33 28.89
CA ARG A 9 19.35 -17.36 27.80
C ARG A 9 19.63 -18.12 26.51
N SER A 10 18.62 -18.28 25.65
CA SER A 10 18.85 -18.78 24.30
C SER A 10 19.89 -17.87 23.64
N ALA A 11 20.90 -18.47 23.01
CA ALA A 11 21.86 -17.71 22.22
C ALA A 11 21.08 -16.95 21.14
N GLY A 12 21.07 -15.62 21.24
CA GLY A 12 20.34 -14.77 20.27
C GLY A 12 21.02 -14.81 18.90
N HIS A 13 20.23 -14.80 17.85
CA HIS A 13 20.75 -14.61 16.49
C HIS A 13 21.27 -13.18 16.33
N VAL A 14 22.34 -13.02 15.54
CA VAL A 14 22.95 -11.70 15.25
C VAL A 14 23.02 -11.51 13.74
N THR A 15 22.62 -10.34 13.25
CA THR A 15 22.65 -9.97 11.83
C THR A 15 22.90 -8.46 11.68
N GLY A 16 23.22 -8.01 10.50
CA GLY A 16 23.36 -6.57 10.21
C GLY A 16 22.02 -5.84 10.27
N VAL A 17 21.01 -6.38 9.61
CA VAL A 17 19.67 -5.77 9.54
C VAL A 17 18.60 -6.84 9.78
N VAL A 18 17.64 -6.54 10.68
CA VAL A 18 16.39 -7.31 10.80
C VAL A 18 15.29 -6.55 10.10
N VAL A 19 14.65 -7.19 9.12
CA VAL A 19 13.49 -6.67 8.40
C VAL A 19 12.24 -7.38 8.93
N LEU A 20 11.28 -6.63 9.45
CA LEU A 20 10.02 -7.16 9.96
C LEU A 20 8.95 -7.09 8.86
N GLY A 21 8.48 -8.28 8.41
CA GLY A 21 7.44 -8.42 7.40
C GLY A 21 7.97 -8.66 5.98
N ALA A 22 7.36 -9.64 5.29
CA ALA A 22 7.63 -10.02 3.90
C ALA A 22 6.60 -9.44 2.90
N GLY A 23 6.10 -8.23 3.17
CA GLY A 23 5.33 -7.44 2.21
C GLY A 23 6.23 -6.78 1.16
N PRO A 24 5.65 -5.99 0.22
CA PRO A 24 6.43 -5.30 -0.82
C PRO A 24 7.60 -4.49 -0.25
N ALA A 25 7.39 -3.71 0.81
CA ALA A 25 8.44 -2.92 1.45
C ALA A 25 9.62 -3.79 1.93
N GLY A 26 9.32 -4.83 2.71
CA GLY A 26 10.36 -5.68 3.31
C GLY A 26 11.12 -6.49 2.27
N LEU A 27 10.43 -7.02 1.25
CA LEU A 27 11.07 -7.77 0.18
C LEU A 27 11.89 -6.89 -0.77
N VAL A 28 11.44 -5.66 -1.07
CA VAL A 28 12.26 -4.71 -1.86
C VAL A 28 13.50 -4.33 -1.07
N LEU A 29 13.35 -3.95 0.21
CA LEU A 29 14.48 -3.62 1.07
C LEU A 29 15.47 -4.80 1.19
N GLY A 30 14.94 -6.00 1.47
CA GLY A 30 15.77 -7.21 1.59
C GLY A 30 16.60 -7.49 0.33
N ASN A 31 15.96 -7.39 -0.86
CA ASN A 31 16.68 -7.56 -2.13
C ASN A 31 17.78 -6.51 -2.32
N ILE A 32 17.50 -5.24 -2.04
CA ILE A 32 18.48 -4.15 -2.13
C ILE A 32 19.70 -4.42 -1.23
N LEU A 33 19.46 -4.91 -0.01
CA LEU A 33 20.54 -5.19 0.95
C LEU A 33 21.37 -6.42 0.54
N VAL A 34 20.74 -7.51 0.16
CA VAL A 34 21.42 -8.75 -0.25
C VAL A 34 22.24 -8.54 -1.51
N ASP A 35 21.75 -7.78 -2.49
CA ASP A 35 22.50 -7.45 -3.71
C ASP A 35 23.80 -6.66 -3.42
N ARG A 36 23.92 -6.04 -2.24
CA ARG A 36 25.12 -5.34 -1.76
C ARG A 36 25.94 -6.13 -0.74
N GLY A 37 25.59 -7.41 -0.52
CA GLY A 37 26.29 -8.28 0.42
C GLY A 37 26.06 -7.93 1.90
N ILE A 38 25.01 -7.17 2.20
CA ILE A 38 24.66 -6.84 3.58
C ILE A 38 23.87 -8.00 4.18
N ASP A 39 24.36 -8.51 5.32
CA ASP A 39 23.69 -9.56 6.07
C ASP A 39 22.36 -9.03 6.63
N CYS A 40 21.26 -9.62 6.16
CA CYS A 40 19.93 -9.29 6.63
C CYS A 40 19.03 -10.52 6.72
N VAL A 41 18.06 -10.47 7.62
CA VAL A 41 17.01 -11.48 7.75
C VAL A 41 15.63 -10.83 7.69
N VAL A 42 14.73 -11.45 6.94
CA VAL A 42 13.31 -11.08 6.92
C VAL A 42 12.55 -12.00 7.88
N LEU A 43 11.83 -11.43 8.82
CA LEU A 43 10.97 -12.15 9.76
C LEU A 43 9.50 -11.93 9.38
N GLU A 44 8.79 -13.00 9.03
CA GLU A 44 7.40 -12.94 8.58
C GLU A 44 6.53 -13.86 9.45
N ARG A 45 5.46 -13.29 10.00
CA ARG A 45 4.53 -14.02 10.87
C ARG A 45 3.67 -15.05 10.13
N ALA A 46 3.39 -14.80 8.86
CA ALA A 46 2.56 -15.69 8.05
C ALA A 46 3.40 -16.79 7.41
N GLU A 47 2.72 -17.85 7.00
CA GLU A 47 3.30 -18.90 6.19
C GLU A 47 3.57 -18.40 4.77
N ARG A 48 4.54 -19.02 4.09
CA ARG A 48 4.96 -18.68 2.73
C ARG A 48 3.79 -18.60 1.75
N THR A 49 2.91 -19.60 1.77
CA THR A 49 1.75 -19.68 0.88
C THR A 49 0.83 -18.47 1.07
N HIS A 50 0.57 -18.06 2.32
CA HIS A 50 -0.25 -16.88 2.60
C HIS A 50 0.36 -15.59 2.03
N VAL A 51 1.68 -15.42 2.16
CA VAL A 51 2.40 -14.25 1.61
C VAL A 51 2.25 -14.17 0.08
N GLN A 52 2.37 -15.31 -0.61
CA GLN A 52 2.31 -15.39 -2.07
C GLN A 52 0.89 -15.30 -2.64
N THR A 53 -0.15 -15.69 -1.87
CA THR A 53 -1.53 -15.73 -2.36
C THR A 53 -2.39 -14.53 -1.93
N ARG A 54 -1.91 -13.71 -1.00
CA ARG A 54 -2.67 -12.58 -0.48
C ARG A 54 -2.94 -11.54 -1.55
N ALA A 55 -4.15 -11.52 -2.07
CA ALA A 55 -4.57 -10.59 -3.12
C ALA A 55 -4.67 -9.15 -2.59
N ARG A 56 -3.90 -8.23 -3.18
CA ARG A 56 -3.96 -6.78 -2.96
C ARG A 56 -3.92 -6.04 -4.29
N ALA A 57 -4.12 -4.71 -4.27
CA ALA A 57 -3.99 -3.88 -5.45
C ALA A 57 -2.58 -3.99 -6.06
N GLY A 58 -2.49 -3.89 -7.36
CA GLY A 58 -1.23 -3.94 -8.12
C GLY A 58 -1.23 -2.83 -9.18
N PHE A 59 -1.40 -1.58 -8.74
CA PHE A 59 -1.40 -0.40 -9.60
C PHE A 59 -0.12 0.38 -9.30
N LEU A 60 0.91 0.15 -10.13
CA LEU A 60 2.26 0.64 -9.90
C LEU A 60 2.52 1.92 -10.68
N ALA A 61 2.96 2.95 -9.98
CA ALA A 61 3.36 4.23 -10.54
C ALA A 61 4.65 4.10 -11.36
N ALA A 62 4.85 4.99 -12.32
CA ALA A 62 6.05 4.98 -13.17
C ALA A 62 7.35 5.05 -12.36
N ASN A 63 7.37 5.85 -11.28
CA ASN A 63 8.52 5.92 -10.37
C ASN A 63 8.81 4.58 -9.67
N THR A 64 7.76 3.88 -9.24
CA THR A 64 7.89 2.55 -8.63
C THR A 64 8.50 1.55 -9.61
N VAL A 65 8.05 1.57 -10.87
CA VAL A 65 8.63 0.73 -11.93
C VAL A 65 10.10 1.04 -12.12
N ARG A 66 10.48 2.34 -12.20
CA ARG A 66 11.89 2.76 -12.31
C ARG A 66 12.75 2.27 -11.13
N ILE A 67 12.23 2.34 -9.90
CA ILE A 67 12.95 1.83 -8.72
C ILE A 67 13.16 0.32 -8.85
N LEU A 68 12.12 -0.43 -9.21
CA LEU A 68 12.23 -1.87 -9.40
C LEU A 68 13.23 -2.23 -10.51
N ASP A 69 13.24 -1.47 -11.63
CA ASP A 69 14.20 -1.64 -12.72
C ASP A 69 15.64 -1.39 -12.27
N GLN A 70 15.90 -0.30 -11.56
CA GLN A 70 17.23 0.06 -11.05
C GLN A 70 17.86 -1.03 -10.18
N HIS A 71 17.01 -1.81 -9.51
CA HIS A 71 17.43 -2.93 -8.66
C HIS A 71 17.26 -4.30 -9.32
N GLY A 72 16.89 -4.34 -10.62
CA GLY A 72 16.65 -5.58 -11.36
C GLY A 72 15.51 -6.42 -10.79
N LEU A 73 14.48 -5.78 -10.26
CA LEU A 73 13.31 -6.40 -9.60
C LEU A 73 12.04 -6.38 -10.46
N ALA A 74 12.14 -5.93 -11.73
CA ALA A 74 10.99 -5.69 -12.60
C ALA A 74 10.80 -6.76 -13.69
N GLU A 75 11.51 -7.87 -13.68
CA GLU A 75 11.47 -8.85 -14.77
C GLU A 75 10.08 -9.43 -15.02
N GLY A 76 9.38 -9.90 -13.98
CA GLY A 76 8.01 -10.41 -14.08
C GLY A 76 7.02 -9.31 -14.47
N LEU A 77 7.22 -8.09 -13.95
CA LEU A 77 6.42 -6.93 -14.29
C LEU A 77 6.52 -6.59 -15.78
N HIS A 78 7.71 -6.64 -16.39
CA HIS A 78 7.88 -6.41 -17.82
C HIS A 78 7.27 -7.50 -18.69
N ARG A 79 7.28 -8.75 -18.21
CA ARG A 79 6.67 -9.89 -18.94
C ARG A 79 5.15 -9.91 -18.89
N HIS A 80 4.55 -9.51 -17.77
CA HIS A 80 3.13 -9.75 -17.49
C HIS A 80 2.36 -8.49 -17.09
N GLY A 81 3.04 -7.37 -16.82
CA GLY A 81 2.42 -6.10 -16.46
C GLY A 81 1.67 -5.49 -17.64
N GLN A 82 0.55 -4.85 -17.36
CA GLN A 82 -0.26 -4.16 -18.36
C GLN A 82 -0.17 -2.66 -18.17
N ILE A 83 0.22 -1.94 -19.23
CA ILE A 83 0.28 -0.48 -19.21
C ILE A 83 -1.14 0.08 -19.16
N HIS A 84 -1.32 1.08 -18.32
CA HIS A 84 -2.59 1.74 -18.11
C HIS A 84 -2.41 3.26 -18.03
N SER A 85 -3.20 4.00 -18.83
CA SER A 85 -3.09 5.45 -18.93
C SER A 85 -4.41 6.20 -18.82
N THR A 86 -5.54 5.50 -18.74
CA THR A 86 -6.85 6.13 -18.85
C THR A 86 -7.72 5.87 -17.62
N CYS A 87 -8.33 6.91 -17.09
CA CYS A 87 -9.44 6.78 -16.15
C CYS A 87 -10.72 7.37 -16.74
N GLU A 88 -11.86 6.84 -16.32
CA GLU A 88 -13.18 7.29 -16.71
C GLU A 88 -13.97 7.71 -15.49
N PHE A 89 -14.46 8.95 -15.50
CA PHE A 89 -15.37 9.45 -14.48
C PHE A 89 -16.80 9.39 -15.01
N ARG A 90 -17.69 8.83 -14.21
CA ARG A 90 -19.14 8.74 -14.49
C ARG A 90 -19.89 9.49 -13.43
N THR A 91 -20.81 10.32 -13.87
CA THR A 91 -21.71 11.13 -13.03
C THR A 91 -23.12 11.05 -13.59
N GLU A 92 -24.10 11.59 -12.88
CA GLU A 92 -25.46 11.74 -13.38
C GLU A 92 -25.55 12.57 -14.66
N ASP A 93 -24.63 13.56 -14.80
CA ASP A 93 -24.57 14.48 -15.96
C ASP A 93 -23.88 13.83 -17.19
N GLY A 94 -23.38 12.59 -17.05
CA GLY A 94 -22.68 11.90 -18.12
C GLY A 94 -21.29 11.39 -17.70
N ARG A 95 -20.43 11.16 -18.70
CA ARG A 95 -19.11 10.64 -18.48
C ARG A 95 -18.04 11.44 -19.21
N PHE A 96 -16.81 11.35 -18.72
CA PHE A 96 -15.63 11.78 -19.47
C PHE A 96 -14.44 10.86 -19.18
N ARG A 97 -13.56 10.74 -20.16
CA ARG A 97 -12.30 10.03 -20.05
C ARG A 97 -11.15 11.01 -19.94
N LEU A 98 -10.17 10.63 -19.17
CA LEU A 98 -8.89 11.32 -19.04
C LEU A 98 -7.78 10.33 -19.34
N ASP A 99 -7.14 10.46 -20.51
CA ASP A 99 -5.86 9.82 -20.77
C ASP A 99 -4.77 10.66 -20.11
N TYR A 100 -4.41 10.28 -18.89
CA TYR A 100 -3.45 11.03 -18.09
C TYR A 100 -2.01 10.93 -18.63
N SER A 101 -1.72 10.04 -19.58
CA SER A 101 -0.43 10.03 -20.28
C SER A 101 -0.25 11.18 -21.27
N GLY A 102 -1.33 11.90 -21.62
CA GLY A 102 -1.29 13.12 -22.42
C GLY A 102 -1.03 14.39 -21.61
N PHE A 103 -0.82 14.27 -20.29
CA PHE A 103 -0.71 15.38 -19.35
C PHE A 103 0.50 15.21 -18.42
N GLY A 104 0.86 16.28 -17.70
CA GLY A 104 1.98 16.29 -16.77
C GLY A 104 3.28 15.82 -17.47
N GLN A 105 3.93 14.82 -16.91
CA GLN A 105 5.17 14.23 -17.44
C GLN A 105 4.92 13.12 -18.49
N GLY A 106 3.68 12.84 -18.87
CA GLY A 106 3.34 11.77 -19.81
C GLY A 106 3.50 10.36 -19.26
N GLU A 107 3.53 10.24 -17.95
CA GLU A 107 3.75 8.96 -17.25
C GLU A 107 2.50 8.08 -17.25
N ARG A 108 2.72 6.78 -17.05
CA ARG A 108 1.68 5.75 -17.05
C ARG A 108 1.81 4.85 -15.84
N HIS A 109 0.71 4.22 -15.45
CA HIS A 109 0.77 3.12 -14.49
C HIS A 109 1.03 1.79 -15.18
N THR A 110 1.55 0.84 -14.40
CA THR A 110 1.57 -0.56 -14.77
C THR A 110 0.69 -1.34 -13.81
N VAL A 111 -0.30 -2.04 -14.35
CA VAL A 111 -1.12 -2.99 -13.58
C VAL A 111 -0.36 -4.30 -13.51
N TYR A 112 0.07 -4.66 -12.31
CA TYR A 112 0.71 -5.93 -12.01
C TYR A 112 0.23 -6.43 -10.65
N PRO A 113 -0.47 -7.59 -10.57
CA PRO A 113 -1.04 -8.05 -9.32
C PRO A 113 0.00 -8.09 -8.21
N GLN A 114 -0.30 -7.52 -7.05
CA GLN A 114 0.68 -7.41 -5.97
C GLN A 114 1.19 -8.79 -5.48
N GLN A 115 0.36 -9.83 -5.54
CA GLN A 115 0.78 -11.19 -5.20
C GLN A 115 1.84 -11.75 -6.17
N GLU A 116 1.78 -11.38 -7.45
CA GLU A 116 2.81 -11.75 -8.44
C GLU A 116 4.11 -10.99 -8.14
N LEU A 117 4.02 -9.68 -7.92
CA LEU A 117 5.19 -8.88 -7.53
C LEU A 117 5.86 -9.44 -6.26
N VAL A 118 5.07 -9.77 -5.24
CA VAL A 118 5.60 -10.34 -3.98
C VAL A 118 6.25 -11.71 -4.24
N SER A 119 5.66 -12.53 -5.09
CA SER A 119 6.21 -13.85 -5.46
C SER A 119 7.54 -13.71 -6.20
N ASP A 120 7.65 -12.77 -7.14
CA ASP A 120 8.89 -12.49 -7.86
C ASP A 120 9.98 -11.96 -6.92
N LEU A 121 9.64 -10.98 -6.09
CA LEU A 121 10.57 -10.41 -5.11
C LEU A 121 11.07 -11.47 -4.13
N LEU A 122 10.20 -12.36 -3.68
CA LEU A 122 10.54 -13.46 -2.78
C LEU A 122 11.46 -14.49 -3.45
N ALA A 123 11.13 -14.90 -4.69
CA ALA A 123 11.95 -15.83 -5.44
C ALA A 123 13.36 -15.27 -5.63
N ARG A 124 13.48 -14.03 -6.11
CA ARG A 124 14.77 -13.38 -6.31
C ARG A 124 15.56 -13.22 -5.00
N PHE A 125 14.89 -12.85 -3.91
CA PHE A 125 15.54 -12.73 -2.60
C PHE A 125 16.18 -14.04 -2.16
N LEU A 126 15.46 -15.16 -2.31
CA LEU A 126 15.97 -16.50 -1.97
C LEU A 126 17.09 -16.95 -2.92
N ASP A 127 16.95 -16.71 -4.22
CA ASP A 127 17.96 -17.06 -5.24
C ASP A 127 19.29 -16.32 -5.02
N ARG A 128 19.25 -15.14 -4.40
CA ARG A 128 20.42 -14.35 -4.01
C ARG A 128 20.96 -14.70 -2.62
N GLY A 129 20.45 -15.76 -1.99
CA GLY A 129 20.89 -16.24 -0.68
C GLY A 129 20.26 -15.46 0.50
N GLY A 130 19.22 -14.67 0.25
CA GLY A 130 18.49 -13.94 1.30
C GLY A 130 17.85 -14.89 2.30
N GLN A 131 17.88 -14.51 3.57
CA GLN A 131 17.33 -15.30 4.67
C GLN A 131 15.94 -14.79 5.05
N ILE A 132 14.95 -15.67 5.02
CA ILE A 132 13.59 -15.39 5.50
C ILE A 132 13.14 -16.46 6.49
N ARG A 133 12.46 -16.03 7.57
CA ARG A 133 11.85 -16.89 8.58
C ARG A 133 10.33 -16.70 8.53
N PHE A 134 9.65 -17.63 7.89
CA PHE A 134 8.18 -17.69 7.90
C PHE A 134 7.66 -18.27 9.22
N GLY A 135 6.42 -17.93 9.60
CA GLY A 135 5.82 -18.33 10.85
C GLY A 135 6.44 -17.66 12.09
N THR A 136 7.40 -16.75 11.89
CA THR A 136 8.12 -16.06 12.97
C THR A 136 7.54 -14.68 13.20
N GLU A 137 6.78 -14.52 14.29
CA GLU A 137 6.12 -13.27 14.64
C GLU A 137 7.02 -12.38 15.50
N ALA A 138 7.35 -11.19 15.00
CA ALA A 138 7.97 -10.16 15.82
C ALA A 138 6.95 -9.66 16.86
N VAL A 139 7.36 -9.68 18.14
CA VAL A 139 6.51 -9.31 19.28
C VAL A 139 6.81 -7.88 19.73
N ALA A 140 8.09 -7.54 19.86
CA ALA A 140 8.53 -6.21 20.27
C ALA A 140 9.96 -5.92 19.77
N VAL A 141 10.25 -4.64 19.55
CA VAL A 141 11.61 -4.11 19.39
C VAL A 141 11.98 -3.38 20.67
N ARG A 142 13.15 -3.67 21.22
CA ARG A 142 13.68 -3.05 22.44
C ARG A 142 15.03 -2.43 22.16
N ASP A 143 15.41 -1.51 23.01
CA ASP A 143 16.73 -0.85 22.99
C ASP A 143 17.06 -0.26 21.61
N ALA A 144 16.04 0.32 20.94
CA ALA A 144 16.18 0.92 19.61
C ALA A 144 17.21 2.06 19.58
N ASP A 145 17.46 2.73 20.71
CA ASP A 145 18.47 3.79 20.84
C ASP A 145 19.88 3.25 21.08
N SER A 146 20.06 1.94 21.21
CA SER A 146 21.35 1.29 21.36
C SER A 146 21.98 0.94 20.01
N GLU A 147 23.27 0.61 20.03
CA GLU A 147 23.98 0.08 18.85
C GLU A 147 23.52 -1.32 18.43
N ARG A 148 22.74 -2.00 19.28
CA ARG A 148 22.27 -3.38 19.07
C ARG A 148 20.86 -3.56 19.56
N PRO A 149 19.86 -3.00 18.85
CA PRO A 149 18.46 -3.24 19.16
C PRO A 149 18.13 -4.73 19.18
N GLU A 150 17.18 -5.09 20.04
CA GLU A 150 16.71 -6.46 20.25
C GLU A 150 15.29 -6.62 19.69
N VAL A 151 15.08 -7.65 18.85
CA VAL A 151 13.77 -8.06 18.37
C VAL A 151 13.39 -9.36 19.09
N THR A 152 12.40 -9.29 19.96
CA THR A 152 11.79 -10.49 20.53
C THR A 152 10.79 -11.07 19.54
N VAL A 153 10.85 -12.37 19.32
CA VAL A 153 9.97 -13.08 18.38
C VAL A 153 9.25 -14.23 19.06
N ARG A 154 8.19 -14.68 18.42
CA ARG A 154 7.55 -15.98 18.64
C ARG A 154 7.86 -16.85 17.45
N GLU A 155 8.58 -17.94 17.68
CA GLU A 155 8.93 -18.94 16.67
C GLU A 155 7.68 -19.75 16.25
N PRO A 156 7.74 -20.48 15.10
CA PRO A 156 6.60 -21.29 14.63
C PRO A 156 6.09 -22.31 15.63
N ASP A 157 6.94 -22.81 16.50
CA ASP A 157 6.59 -23.76 17.58
C ASP A 157 6.11 -23.08 18.87
N GLY A 158 5.89 -21.75 18.83
CA GLY A 158 5.42 -20.94 19.95
C GLY A 158 6.50 -20.53 20.94
N ARG A 159 7.74 -21.00 20.82
CA ARG A 159 8.84 -20.62 21.69
C ARG A 159 9.28 -19.17 21.49
N PRO A 160 9.72 -18.49 22.55
CA PRO A 160 10.31 -17.17 22.41
C PRO A 160 11.72 -17.27 21.81
N GLY A 161 11.99 -16.40 20.84
CA GLY A 161 13.30 -16.20 20.24
C GLY A 161 13.77 -14.75 20.40
N LEU A 162 15.05 -14.52 20.10
CA LEU A 162 15.69 -13.21 20.18
C LEU A 162 16.62 -13.00 18.99
N TRP A 163 16.44 -11.86 18.33
CA TRP A 163 17.34 -11.38 17.27
C TRP A 163 17.98 -10.07 17.71
N ARG A 164 19.26 -9.91 17.42
CA ARG A 164 20.02 -8.66 17.58
C ARG A 164 20.54 -8.20 16.24
N ALA A 165 20.45 -6.91 15.97
CA ALA A 165 20.91 -6.33 14.73
C ALA A 165 21.54 -4.96 14.97
N ARG A 166 22.23 -4.43 13.96
CA ARG A 166 22.62 -3.01 13.98
C ARG A 166 21.41 -2.11 13.67
N TYR A 167 20.53 -2.57 12.79
CA TYR A 167 19.32 -1.86 12.41
C TYR A 167 18.10 -2.77 12.35
N VAL A 168 16.93 -2.19 12.61
CA VAL A 168 15.63 -2.87 12.47
C VAL A 168 14.76 -2.03 11.51
N ALA A 169 14.29 -2.67 10.44
CA ALA A 169 13.34 -2.09 9.50
C ALA A 169 11.94 -2.66 9.74
N GLY A 170 11.04 -1.84 10.28
CA GLY A 170 9.63 -2.20 10.51
C GLY A 170 8.81 -2.07 9.23
N CYS A 171 8.67 -3.18 8.49
CA CYS A 171 7.84 -3.33 7.31
C CYS A 171 6.60 -4.19 7.59
N ASP A 172 6.22 -4.34 8.87
CA ASP A 172 5.22 -5.27 9.40
C ASP A 172 3.79 -4.69 9.45
N GLY A 173 3.61 -3.53 8.80
CA GLY A 173 2.32 -2.91 8.58
C GLY A 173 1.75 -2.16 9.79
N ARG A 174 0.52 -1.66 9.64
CA ARG A 174 -0.13 -0.76 10.62
C ARG A 174 -0.32 -1.37 12.02
N HIS A 175 -0.33 -2.68 12.15
CA HIS A 175 -0.51 -3.40 13.41
C HIS A 175 0.74 -4.16 13.85
N GLY A 176 1.87 -3.86 13.22
CA GLY A 176 3.14 -4.53 13.46
C GLY A 176 3.77 -4.23 14.81
N ALA A 177 4.76 -5.05 15.19
CA ALA A 177 5.53 -4.87 16.41
C ALA A 177 6.35 -3.58 16.38
N ALA A 178 6.85 -3.17 15.20
CA ALA A 178 7.60 -1.95 15.03
C ALA A 178 6.83 -0.73 15.56
N ARG A 179 5.58 -0.54 15.13
CA ARG A 179 4.73 0.57 15.62
C ARG A 179 4.45 0.50 17.12
N ARG A 180 4.20 -0.71 17.65
CA ARG A 180 3.93 -0.89 19.08
C ARG A 180 5.13 -0.64 19.97
N SER A 181 6.31 -0.63 19.40
CA SER A 181 7.59 -0.42 20.10
C SER A 181 8.08 1.02 20.08
N LEU A 182 7.29 1.94 19.50
CA LEU A 182 7.66 3.34 19.43
C LEU A 182 7.57 4.02 20.81
N PRO A 183 8.42 5.04 21.07
CA PRO A 183 8.35 5.82 22.30
C PRO A 183 7.04 6.61 22.38
N ALA A 184 6.59 6.87 23.62
CA ALA A 184 5.35 7.57 23.92
C ALA A 184 5.22 8.98 23.32
N GLY A 185 6.34 9.62 22.94
CA GLY A 185 6.38 10.95 22.33
C GLY A 185 6.24 10.97 20.79
N THR A 186 6.05 9.80 20.14
CA THR A 186 5.84 9.74 18.69
C THR A 186 4.51 10.37 18.32
N VAL A 187 4.55 11.34 17.41
CA VAL A 187 3.34 12.00 16.91
C VAL A 187 2.63 11.06 15.94
N ARG A 188 1.31 10.93 16.12
CA ARG A 188 0.45 10.20 15.21
C ARG A 188 -0.59 11.13 14.63
N HIS A 189 -0.48 11.39 13.33
CA HIS A 189 -1.51 12.09 12.58
C HIS A 189 -2.52 11.05 12.05
N HIS A 190 -3.74 11.08 12.57
CA HIS A 190 -4.77 10.11 12.19
C HIS A 190 -6.04 10.81 11.74
N ARG A 191 -6.63 10.32 10.66
CA ARG A 191 -7.94 10.75 10.18
C ARG A 191 -8.76 9.55 9.74
N ASP A 192 -9.93 9.42 10.34
CA ASP A 192 -11.01 8.57 9.84
C ASP A 192 -11.87 9.44 8.90
N HIS A 193 -12.06 8.96 7.66
CA HIS A 193 -12.84 9.69 6.66
C HIS A 193 -14.35 9.42 6.76
N GLY A 194 -14.79 8.50 7.62
CA GLY A 194 -16.19 8.11 7.79
C GLY A 194 -16.79 7.38 6.58
N ILE A 195 -15.94 6.86 5.70
CA ILE A 195 -16.32 6.20 4.44
C ILE A 195 -15.88 4.75 4.49
N THR A 196 -16.76 3.86 4.08
CA THR A 196 -16.51 2.42 4.00
C THR A 196 -16.74 1.92 2.58
N TRP A 197 -15.83 1.09 2.08
CA TRP A 197 -15.98 0.40 0.82
C TRP A 197 -16.16 -1.10 1.02
N LEU A 198 -17.13 -1.66 0.29
CA LEU A 198 -17.17 -3.08 0.01
C LEU A 198 -16.27 -3.35 -1.21
N GLY A 199 -15.13 -3.98 -0.97
CA GLY A 199 -14.17 -4.37 -1.99
C GLY A 199 -14.49 -5.79 -2.49
N LEU A 200 -14.63 -5.93 -3.82
CA LEU A 200 -15.11 -7.12 -4.49
C LEU A 200 -14.10 -7.60 -5.54
N LEU A 201 -13.90 -8.89 -5.66
CA LEU A 201 -13.16 -9.49 -6.76
C LEU A 201 -14.10 -10.44 -7.51
N ALA A 202 -14.27 -10.20 -8.80
CA ALA A 202 -15.16 -10.99 -9.67
C ALA A 202 -14.36 -11.72 -10.73
N GLU A 203 -14.66 -12.99 -10.93
CA GLU A 203 -14.26 -13.74 -12.12
C GLU A 203 -15.13 -13.29 -13.30
N ALA A 204 -14.81 -12.12 -13.82
CA ALA A 204 -15.48 -11.50 -14.96
C ALA A 204 -14.46 -10.66 -15.74
N PRO A 205 -14.50 -10.71 -17.08
CA PRO A 205 -13.72 -9.80 -17.90
C PRO A 205 -14.04 -8.34 -17.56
N PRO A 206 -13.06 -7.42 -17.65
CA PRO A 206 -13.31 -6.01 -17.42
C PRO A 206 -14.43 -5.45 -18.29
N SER A 207 -15.35 -4.73 -17.67
CA SER A 207 -16.46 -4.05 -18.37
C SER A 207 -16.01 -2.73 -19.02
N LEU A 208 -14.88 -2.19 -18.60
CA LEU A 208 -14.23 -1.00 -19.15
C LEU A 208 -12.75 -1.29 -19.41
N ASP A 209 -12.21 -0.62 -20.40
CA ASP A 209 -10.78 -0.57 -20.73
C ASP A 209 -10.02 0.53 -19.95
N ALA A 210 -10.66 1.10 -18.92
CA ALA A 210 -10.16 2.17 -18.08
C ALA A 210 -10.41 1.86 -16.59
N VAL A 211 -9.71 2.56 -15.69
CA VAL A 211 -10.14 2.64 -14.29
C VAL A 211 -11.41 3.47 -14.23
N GLY A 212 -12.50 2.89 -13.77
CA GLY A 212 -13.81 3.54 -13.67
C GLY A 212 -14.05 4.10 -12.27
N TYR A 213 -14.43 5.37 -12.22
CA TYR A 213 -14.87 6.08 -11.02
C TYR A 213 -16.29 6.58 -11.23
N ALA A 214 -17.27 5.96 -10.62
CA ALA A 214 -18.65 6.40 -10.67
C ALA A 214 -19.00 7.17 -9.40
N VAL A 215 -19.42 8.42 -9.60
CA VAL A 215 -19.87 9.36 -8.56
C VAL A 215 -21.38 9.46 -8.67
N HIS A 216 -22.10 8.79 -7.79
CA HIS A 216 -23.54 8.64 -7.83
C HIS A 216 -24.17 9.14 -6.51
N GLU A 217 -25.45 9.54 -6.49
CA GLU A 217 -26.16 9.96 -5.28
C GLU A 217 -26.19 8.87 -4.20
N ARG A 218 -26.24 7.60 -4.60
CA ARG A 218 -26.18 6.44 -3.68
C ARG A 218 -24.75 6.08 -3.23
N GLY A 219 -23.76 6.91 -3.57
CA GLY A 219 -22.37 6.73 -3.21
C GLY A 219 -21.49 6.22 -4.36
N PHE A 220 -20.21 6.17 -4.09
CA PHE A 220 -19.18 5.79 -5.04
C PHE A 220 -19.26 4.32 -5.49
N ALA A 221 -18.95 4.08 -6.76
CA ALA A 221 -18.59 2.77 -7.28
C ALA A 221 -17.30 2.83 -8.12
N GLY A 222 -16.45 1.84 -7.96
CA GLY A 222 -15.16 1.76 -8.67
C GLY A 222 -15.01 0.48 -9.47
N HIS A 223 -14.32 0.56 -10.60
CA HIS A 223 -13.96 -0.55 -11.47
C HIS A 223 -12.48 -0.51 -11.82
N MET A 224 -11.80 -1.64 -11.73
CA MET A 224 -10.40 -1.78 -12.12
C MET A 224 -10.15 -3.19 -12.67
N ALA A 225 -9.64 -3.29 -13.88
CA ALA A 225 -9.13 -4.54 -14.43
C ALA A 225 -7.99 -5.07 -13.56
N ARG A 226 -7.98 -6.38 -13.29
CA ARG A 226 -6.87 -7.08 -12.62
C ARG A 226 -6.12 -7.96 -13.61
N THR A 227 -6.89 -8.68 -14.42
CA THR A 227 -6.43 -9.47 -15.55
C THR A 227 -7.48 -9.37 -16.65
N SER A 228 -7.29 -10.06 -17.76
CA SER A 228 -8.33 -10.20 -18.82
C SER A 228 -9.60 -10.91 -18.35
N GLU A 229 -9.55 -11.64 -17.21
CA GLU A 229 -10.64 -12.47 -16.73
C GLU A 229 -11.13 -12.11 -15.33
N VAL A 230 -10.42 -11.20 -14.65
CA VAL A 230 -10.70 -10.82 -13.27
C VAL A 230 -10.80 -9.31 -13.13
N THR A 231 -11.89 -8.85 -12.53
CA THR A 231 -12.17 -7.45 -12.29
C THR A 231 -12.33 -7.18 -10.78
N ARG A 232 -11.72 -6.10 -10.33
CA ARG A 232 -11.92 -5.54 -8.99
C ARG A 232 -13.00 -4.46 -9.05
N TYR A 233 -14.00 -4.58 -8.16
CA TYR A 233 -15.00 -3.55 -7.95
C TYR A 233 -14.95 -3.01 -6.53
N TYR A 234 -15.45 -1.80 -6.36
CA TYR A 234 -15.67 -1.16 -5.06
C TYR A 234 -17.07 -0.57 -5.03
N LEU A 235 -17.74 -0.71 -3.88
CA LEU A 235 -19.01 -0.03 -3.61
C LEU A 235 -18.91 0.68 -2.27
N GLN A 236 -19.20 1.98 -2.26
CA GLN A 236 -19.39 2.68 -0.99
C GLN A 236 -20.63 2.10 -0.29
N CYS A 237 -20.48 1.78 0.99
CA CYS A 237 -21.54 1.26 1.85
C CYS A 237 -21.53 1.99 3.19
N GLU A 238 -22.56 1.76 4.00
CA GLU A 238 -22.65 2.28 5.35
C GLU A 238 -21.54 1.68 6.22
N ARG A 239 -21.06 2.48 7.15
CA ARG A 239 -20.04 2.02 8.11
C ARG A 239 -20.57 0.87 8.95
N GLY A 240 -19.72 -0.11 9.19
CA GLY A 240 -20.09 -1.31 9.94
C GLY A 240 -20.86 -2.36 9.13
N THR A 241 -21.09 -2.13 7.83
CA THR A 241 -21.66 -3.15 6.95
C THR A 241 -20.74 -4.38 6.88
N PRO A 242 -21.19 -5.57 7.29
CA PRO A 242 -20.41 -6.79 7.12
C PRO A 242 -20.17 -7.12 5.64
N ALA A 243 -19.06 -7.80 5.33
CA ALA A 243 -18.70 -8.13 3.95
C ALA A 243 -19.73 -9.02 3.24
N ASP A 244 -20.50 -9.78 3.98
CA ASP A 244 -21.54 -10.72 3.54
C ASP A 244 -22.98 -10.18 3.67
N ALA A 245 -23.14 -8.93 4.16
CA ALA A 245 -24.46 -8.34 4.37
C ALA A 245 -25.28 -8.14 3.08
N TRP A 246 -24.63 -8.12 1.94
CA TRP A 246 -25.31 -7.93 0.66
C TRP A 246 -25.26 -9.23 -0.14
N SER A 247 -26.43 -9.62 -0.70
CA SER A 247 -26.49 -10.73 -1.66
C SER A 247 -25.68 -10.38 -2.92
N GLU A 248 -25.25 -11.39 -3.66
CA GLU A 248 -24.50 -11.19 -4.91
C GLU A 248 -25.34 -10.42 -5.94
N GLU A 249 -26.63 -10.72 -6.02
CA GLU A 249 -27.58 -10.01 -6.87
C GLU A 249 -27.65 -8.53 -6.51
N ARG A 250 -27.84 -8.18 -5.23
CA ARG A 250 -27.85 -6.80 -4.75
C ARG A 250 -26.54 -6.07 -5.09
N ILE A 251 -25.41 -6.74 -4.96
CA ILE A 251 -24.10 -6.15 -5.29
C ILE A 251 -24.06 -5.78 -6.78
N TRP A 252 -24.46 -6.68 -7.66
CA TRP A 252 -24.45 -6.43 -9.09
C TRP A 252 -25.45 -5.35 -9.50
N ASP A 253 -26.61 -5.31 -8.89
CA ASP A 253 -27.62 -4.29 -9.16
C ASP A 253 -27.16 -2.90 -8.73
N GLU A 254 -26.50 -2.79 -7.58
CA GLU A 254 -25.89 -1.52 -7.13
C GLU A 254 -24.71 -1.09 -8.00
N LEU A 255 -23.87 -2.03 -8.45
CA LEU A 255 -22.79 -1.74 -9.39
C LEU A 255 -23.35 -1.22 -10.73
N GLU A 256 -24.32 -1.92 -11.30
CA GLU A 256 -24.96 -1.51 -12.57
C GLU A 256 -25.67 -0.16 -12.45
N LEU A 257 -26.37 0.07 -11.34
CA LEU A 257 -27.05 1.33 -11.10
C LEU A 257 -26.07 2.49 -11.03
N ARG A 258 -25.04 2.37 -10.19
CA ARG A 258 -24.08 3.46 -9.94
C ARG A 258 -23.13 3.69 -11.10
N MET A 259 -22.77 2.62 -11.83
CA MET A 259 -21.86 2.69 -12.97
C MET A 259 -22.58 2.82 -14.32
N ARG A 260 -23.89 3.06 -14.31
CA ARG A 260 -24.68 3.16 -15.53
C ARG A 260 -24.16 4.27 -16.44
N ALA A 261 -23.94 3.92 -17.71
CA ALA A 261 -23.68 4.88 -18.77
C ALA A 261 -24.50 4.46 -19.99
N ARG A 262 -25.25 5.41 -20.59
CA ARG A 262 -26.21 5.12 -21.68
C ARG A 262 -25.57 4.47 -22.91
N GLU A 263 -24.28 4.70 -23.11
CA GLU A 263 -23.54 4.29 -24.31
C GLU A 263 -22.90 2.90 -24.15
N TYR A 264 -22.95 2.32 -22.95
CA TYR A 264 -22.41 1.00 -22.68
C TYR A 264 -23.53 0.04 -22.33
N GLY A 265 -23.36 -1.20 -22.72
CA GLY A 265 -24.20 -2.29 -22.26
C GLY A 265 -24.06 -2.51 -20.75
N PRO A 266 -24.79 -3.49 -20.20
CA PRO A 266 -24.67 -3.87 -18.80
C PRO A 266 -23.22 -4.29 -18.45
N LEU A 267 -22.88 -4.21 -17.16
CA LEU A 267 -21.61 -4.73 -16.68
C LEU A 267 -21.51 -6.23 -16.94
N ARG A 268 -20.30 -6.69 -17.22
CA ARG A 268 -20.02 -8.12 -17.34
C ARG A 268 -20.04 -8.73 -15.95
N ARG A 269 -21.13 -9.42 -15.62
CA ARG A 269 -21.31 -10.11 -14.33
C ARG A 269 -20.50 -11.41 -14.33
N GLY A 270 -20.00 -11.79 -13.17
CA GLY A 270 -19.32 -13.05 -12.91
C GLY A 270 -19.39 -13.42 -11.45
N ARG A 271 -18.86 -14.57 -11.09
CA ARG A 271 -18.85 -15.07 -9.71
C ARG A 271 -17.97 -14.17 -8.82
N LEU A 272 -18.48 -13.73 -7.68
CA LEU A 272 -17.69 -13.02 -6.69
C LEU A 272 -16.83 -13.98 -5.88
N VAL A 273 -15.52 -13.92 -6.06
CA VAL A 273 -14.55 -14.83 -5.41
C VAL A 273 -13.95 -14.25 -4.12
N GLN A 274 -14.06 -12.94 -3.94
CA GLN A 274 -13.62 -12.29 -2.70
C GLN A 274 -14.50 -11.09 -2.37
N ARG A 275 -14.79 -10.95 -1.08
CA ARG A 275 -15.43 -9.77 -0.49
C ARG A 275 -14.59 -9.29 0.68
N SER A 276 -14.46 -7.99 0.84
CA SER A 276 -13.73 -7.37 1.95
C SER A 276 -14.33 -6.01 2.27
N VAL A 277 -14.26 -5.61 3.52
CA VAL A 277 -14.63 -4.27 3.96
C VAL A 277 -13.37 -3.45 4.18
N VAL A 278 -13.36 -2.22 3.69
CA VAL A 278 -12.26 -1.28 3.79
C VAL A 278 -12.77 0.06 4.31
N ASP A 279 -12.48 0.37 5.56
CA ASP A 279 -12.69 1.71 6.09
C ASP A 279 -11.58 2.63 5.56
N LEU A 280 -11.98 3.81 5.06
CA LEU A 280 -11.03 4.78 4.54
C LEU A 280 -10.45 5.57 5.69
N GLU A 281 -9.19 5.30 5.98
CA GLU A 281 -8.42 5.96 7.02
C GLU A 281 -7.10 6.48 6.45
N SER A 282 -6.60 7.55 7.03
CA SER A 282 -5.25 8.08 6.85
C SER A 282 -4.52 8.09 8.19
N ASP A 283 -3.26 7.69 8.16
CA ASP A 283 -2.44 7.61 9.38
C ASP A 283 -0.97 7.86 9.00
N VAL A 284 -0.30 8.78 9.69
CA VAL A 284 1.13 9.07 9.49
C VAL A 284 1.79 9.18 10.85
N LEU A 285 2.92 8.51 11.01
CA LEU A 285 3.77 8.62 12.19
C LEU A 285 4.91 9.60 11.95
N GLU A 286 5.30 10.32 12.97
CA GLU A 286 6.39 11.30 12.89
C GLU A 286 7.16 11.36 14.22
N PRO A 287 8.49 11.15 14.20
CA PRO A 287 9.34 10.78 13.07
C PRO A 287 9.19 9.31 12.65
N LEU A 288 9.74 8.93 11.47
CA LEU A 288 9.76 7.54 10.97
C LEU A 288 10.98 6.76 11.46
N ARG A 289 11.90 7.40 12.17
CA ARG A 289 13.11 6.80 12.74
C ARG A 289 13.15 7.04 14.25
N HIS A 290 13.46 5.99 14.98
CA HIS A 290 13.70 6.02 16.43
C HIS A 290 14.97 5.21 16.71
N GLY A 291 16.09 5.94 16.88
CA GLY A 291 17.40 5.30 17.02
C GLY A 291 17.75 4.44 15.80
N ALA A 292 17.90 3.14 16.03
CA ALA A 292 18.16 2.12 15.00
C ALA A 292 16.90 1.46 14.42
N LEU A 293 15.71 1.85 14.84
CA LEU A 293 14.41 1.40 14.31
C LEU A 293 13.89 2.38 13.25
N PHE A 294 13.58 1.86 12.05
CA PHE A 294 13.01 2.60 10.93
C PHE A 294 11.66 2.02 10.56
N LEU A 295 10.67 2.88 10.28
CA LEU A 295 9.33 2.48 9.83
C LEU A 295 9.23 2.64 8.32
N VAL A 296 8.63 1.65 7.63
CA VAL A 296 8.53 1.59 6.17
C VAL A 296 7.14 1.09 5.76
N GLY A 297 6.55 1.70 4.75
CA GLY A 297 5.24 1.34 4.21
C GLY A 297 4.11 1.55 5.20
N ASP A 298 3.14 0.61 5.29
CA ASP A 298 2.00 0.74 6.20
C ASP A 298 2.41 0.84 7.71
N ALA A 299 3.66 0.51 8.05
CA ALA A 299 4.19 0.75 9.38
C ALA A 299 4.53 2.23 9.61
N ALA A 300 4.99 2.96 8.59
CA ALA A 300 5.25 4.40 8.62
C ALA A 300 3.95 5.21 8.54
N GLY A 301 3.06 4.81 7.62
CA GLY A 301 1.80 5.51 7.42
C GLY A 301 0.80 4.71 6.58
N LEU A 302 -0.46 4.78 6.96
CA LEU A 302 -1.56 4.23 6.16
C LEU A 302 -2.14 5.32 5.27
N ILE A 303 -2.34 5.02 4.01
CA ILE A 303 -3.02 5.90 3.06
C ILE A 303 -4.29 5.24 2.55
N SER A 304 -5.35 6.03 2.38
CA SER A 304 -6.59 5.55 1.78
C SER A 304 -6.34 4.97 0.38
N PRO A 305 -7.01 3.85 0.01
CA PRO A 305 -6.82 3.22 -1.30
C PRO A 305 -7.33 4.05 -2.49
N SER A 306 -8.00 5.18 -2.25
CA SER A 306 -8.65 6.02 -3.26
C SER A 306 -7.73 6.49 -4.39
N ALA A 307 -6.41 6.61 -4.12
CA ALA A 307 -5.40 7.04 -5.09
C ALA A 307 -4.35 5.96 -5.41
N ALA A 308 -4.52 4.73 -4.91
CA ALA A 308 -3.60 3.59 -5.12
C ALA A 308 -2.12 3.88 -4.75
N LYS A 309 -1.85 4.67 -3.70
CA LYS A 309 -0.49 5.13 -3.34
C LYS A 309 0.29 4.20 -2.40
N GLY A 310 -0.37 3.36 -1.61
CA GLY A 310 0.27 2.64 -0.50
C GLY A 310 1.45 1.75 -0.92
N ALA A 311 1.28 0.90 -1.93
CA ALA A 311 2.37 0.04 -2.41
C ALA A 311 3.52 0.85 -3.04
N ASN A 312 3.19 1.95 -3.72
CA ASN A 312 4.17 2.84 -4.36
C ASN A 312 5.04 3.56 -3.32
N LEU A 313 4.43 4.09 -2.26
CA LEU A 313 5.17 4.65 -1.11
C LEU A 313 6.05 3.60 -0.44
N ALA A 314 5.52 2.39 -0.22
CA ALA A 314 6.27 1.31 0.42
C ALA A 314 7.57 0.95 -0.35
N VAL A 315 7.52 0.93 -1.69
CA VAL A 315 8.71 0.69 -2.53
C VAL A 315 9.68 1.86 -2.48
N LEU A 316 9.18 3.10 -2.56
CA LEU A 316 10.01 4.30 -2.46
C LEU A 316 10.73 4.39 -1.10
N GLU A 317 10.00 4.20 -0.01
CA GLU A 317 10.56 4.25 1.34
C GLU A 317 11.60 3.14 1.58
N ALA A 318 11.34 1.93 1.05
CA ALA A 318 12.29 0.81 1.10
C ALA A 318 13.57 1.13 0.33
N GLU A 319 13.47 1.80 -0.82
CA GLU A 319 14.61 2.23 -1.62
C GLU A 319 15.42 3.32 -0.90
N VAL A 320 14.75 4.33 -0.35
CA VAL A 320 15.41 5.41 0.41
C VAL A 320 16.16 4.84 1.62
N LEU A 321 15.52 3.92 2.38
CA LEU A 321 16.15 3.28 3.52
C LEU A 321 17.30 2.36 3.09
N GLY A 322 17.09 1.56 2.03
CA GLY A 322 18.09 0.63 1.52
C GLY A 322 19.39 1.33 1.14
N ARG A 323 19.32 2.44 0.41
CA ARG A 323 20.49 3.28 0.07
C ARG A 323 21.17 3.82 1.33
N ALA A 324 20.39 4.37 2.25
CA ALA A 324 20.94 4.94 3.48
C ALA A 324 21.64 3.88 4.36
N LEU A 325 21.09 2.67 4.44
CA LEU A 325 21.71 1.55 5.15
C LEU A 325 23.00 1.09 4.47
N ILE A 326 23.04 1.05 3.14
CA ILE A 326 24.23 0.69 2.35
C ILE A 326 25.33 1.71 2.61
N ASP A 327 25.03 3.00 2.53
CA ASP A 327 26.02 4.06 2.75
C ASP A 327 26.62 4.00 4.17
N ASP A 328 25.78 3.76 5.17
CA ASP A 328 26.27 3.67 6.56
C ASP A 328 27.04 2.35 6.79
N LEU A 329 26.51 1.20 6.37
CA LEU A 329 27.11 -0.09 6.68
C LEU A 329 28.40 -0.39 5.90
N ILE A 330 28.56 0.16 4.69
CA ILE A 330 29.71 -0.07 3.82
C ILE A 330 30.71 1.08 3.91
N VAL A 331 30.23 2.34 3.92
CA VAL A 331 31.09 3.51 3.82
C VAL A 331 31.22 4.25 5.16
N GLY A 332 30.28 4.05 6.09
CA GLY A 332 30.24 4.74 7.39
C GLY A 332 29.57 6.13 7.31
N ASP A 333 28.82 6.43 6.24
CA ASP A 333 28.08 7.70 6.10
C ASP A 333 26.62 7.55 6.55
N SER A 334 26.34 8.05 7.76
CA SER A 334 24.99 7.99 8.37
C SER A 334 24.05 9.11 7.93
N LYS A 335 24.47 10.08 7.10
CA LYS A 335 23.65 11.24 6.70
C LYS A 335 22.33 10.83 6.04
N GLY A 336 22.34 9.74 5.25
CA GLY A 336 21.14 9.19 4.64
C GLY A 336 20.13 8.70 5.67
N LEU A 337 20.60 8.04 6.73
CA LEU A 337 19.79 7.59 7.85
C LEU A 337 19.21 8.76 8.65
N ASP A 338 20.00 9.80 8.88
CA ASP A 338 19.53 10.99 9.59
C ASP A 338 18.46 11.76 8.80
N ALA A 339 18.57 11.79 7.48
CA ALA A 339 17.63 12.43 6.57
C ALA A 339 16.39 11.57 6.24
N TYR A 340 16.35 10.29 6.64
CA TYR A 340 15.34 9.33 6.23
C TYR A 340 13.91 9.82 6.48
N SER A 341 13.61 10.20 7.73
CA SER A 341 12.27 10.67 8.11
C SER A 341 11.81 11.86 7.27
N ALA A 342 12.65 12.88 7.13
CA ALA A 342 12.30 14.10 6.40
C ALA A 342 12.05 13.80 4.90
N ARG A 343 12.90 12.95 4.29
CA ARG A 343 12.74 12.56 2.88
C ARG A 343 11.45 11.78 2.65
N CYS A 344 11.18 10.75 3.45
CA CYS A 344 9.97 9.95 3.29
C CYS A 344 8.70 10.73 3.61
N LEU A 345 8.69 11.55 4.67
CA LEU A 345 7.53 12.37 5.05
C LEU A 345 7.12 13.35 3.94
N THR A 346 8.07 13.91 3.19
CA THR A 346 7.76 14.78 2.04
C THR A 346 6.88 14.04 1.01
N HIS A 347 7.23 12.80 0.67
CA HIS A 347 6.45 11.97 -0.27
C HIS A 347 5.14 11.49 0.34
N ILE A 348 5.17 11.06 1.60
CA ILE A 348 3.97 10.60 2.32
C ILE A 348 2.91 11.71 2.36
N TRP A 349 3.28 12.93 2.76
CA TRP A 349 2.33 14.03 2.85
C TRP A 349 1.79 14.48 1.49
N ARG A 350 2.63 14.48 0.44
CA ARG A 350 2.16 14.73 -0.92
C ARG A 350 1.13 13.67 -1.38
N ALA A 351 1.39 12.41 -1.08
CA ALA A 351 0.46 11.33 -1.40
C ALA A 351 -0.83 11.40 -0.56
N GLN A 352 -0.74 11.76 0.73
CA GLN A 352 -1.89 11.97 1.60
C GLN A 352 -2.78 13.13 1.11
N ASP A 353 -2.19 14.25 0.70
CA ASP A 353 -2.93 15.38 0.14
C ASP A 353 -3.71 14.98 -1.10
N PHE A 354 -3.06 14.33 -2.06
CA PHE A 354 -3.74 13.85 -3.26
C PHE A 354 -4.80 12.80 -2.96
N SER A 355 -4.53 11.86 -2.05
CA SER A 355 -5.52 10.86 -1.63
C SER A 355 -6.73 11.52 -0.98
N HIS A 356 -6.51 12.53 -0.15
CA HIS A 356 -7.59 13.31 0.47
C HIS A 356 -8.41 14.09 -0.57
N TRP A 357 -7.73 14.68 -1.57
CA TRP A 357 -8.40 15.33 -2.69
C TRP A 357 -9.27 14.34 -3.48
N MET A 358 -8.76 13.14 -3.76
CA MET A 358 -9.52 12.06 -4.41
C MET A 358 -10.74 11.63 -3.58
N ILE A 359 -10.60 11.51 -2.26
CA ILE A 359 -11.73 11.23 -1.37
C ILE A 359 -12.81 12.29 -1.54
N GLY A 360 -12.45 13.58 -1.48
CA GLY A 360 -13.39 14.68 -1.65
C GLY A 360 -13.96 14.80 -3.07
N LEU A 361 -13.31 14.20 -4.08
CA LEU A 361 -13.82 14.14 -5.45
C LEU A 361 -14.82 12.99 -5.64
N LEU A 362 -14.54 11.82 -5.08
CA LEU A 362 -15.29 10.59 -5.32
C LEU A 362 -16.46 10.41 -4.36
N HIS A 363 -16.38 10.95 -3.14
CA HIS A 363 -17.36 10.76 -2.10
C HIS A 363 -18.00 12.09 -1.71
N GLY A 364 -19.29 12.12 -1.62
CA GLY A 364 -20.05 13.26 -1.12
C GLY A 364 -21.01 12.84 -0.01
N PRO A 365 -21.44 13.77 0.82
CA PRO A 365 -22.50 13.50 1.76
C PRO A 365 -23.80 13.18 1.02
N SER A 366 -24.56 12.23 1.57
CA SER A 366 -25.87 11.81 1.02
C SER A 366 -27.03 12.68 1.50
N GLY A 367 -26.77 13.71 2.30
CA GLY A 367 -27.82 14.60 2.83
C GLY A 367 -28.31 15.65 1.83
N ALA A 368 -29.49 16.19 2.10
CA ALA A 368 -30.07 17.32 1.38
C ALA A 368 -30.00 18.64 2.17
N ASP A 369 -29.26 18.68 3.28
CA ASP A 369 -28.99 19.88 4.05
C ASP A 369 -28.04 20.84 3.31
N GLY A 370 -27.94 22.08 3.77
CA GLY A 370 -27.16 23.12 3.10
C GLY A 370 -25.67 22.80 3.00
N GLU A 371 -25.11 22.12 3.98
CA GLU A 371 -23.69 21.69 3.97
C GLU A 371 -23.46 20.61 2.91
N SER A 372 -24.31 19.59 2.88
CA SER A 372 -24.27 18.52 1.88
C SER A 372 -24.42 19.05 0.45
N LEU A 373 -25.34 19.98 0.22
CA LEU A 373 -25.52 20.62 -1.07
C LEU A 373 -24.30 21.44 -1.49
N PHE A 374 -23.68 22.16 -0.55
CA PHE A 374 -22.46 22.91 -0.82
C PHE A 374 -21.30 21.99 -1.20
N HIS A 375 -21.05 20.93 -0.43
CA HIS A 375 -20.01 19.95 -0.73
C HIS A 375 -20.23 19.25 -2.08
N ASN A 376 -21.45 18.88 -2.42
CA ASN A 376 -21.79 18.29 -3.71
C ASN A 376 -21.57 19.28 -4.88
N SER A 377 -21.81 20.57 -4.66
CA SER A 377 -21.54 21.62 -5.66
C SER A 377 -20.03 21.81 -5.88
N LEU A 378 -19.22 21.82 -4.82
CA LEU A 378 -17.76 21.84 -4.94
C LEU A 378 -17.23 20.61 -5.69
N ARG A 379 -17.76 19.41 -5.40
CA ARG A 379 -17.39 18.18 -6.09
C ARG A 379 -17.67 18.26 -7.59
N ARG A 380 -18.88 18.71 -7.98
CA ARG A 380 -19.25 18.95 -9.39
C ARG A 380 -18.32 19.95 -10.07
N SER A 381 -17.98 21.05 -9.38
CA SER A 381 -17.03 22.04 -9.89
C SER A 381 -15.65 21.44 -10.12
N ARG A 382 -15.14 20.62 -9.20
CA ARG A 382 -13.85 19.91 -9.35
C ARG A 382 -13.85 18.94 -10.54
N LEU A 383 -14.93 18.15 -10.72
CA LEU A 383 -15.09 17.25 -11.86
C LEU A 383 -15.17 18.03 -13.18
N THR A 384 -15.87 19.16 -13.20
CA THR A 384 -15.92 20.04 -14.37
C THR A 384 -14.55 20.61 -14.69
N SER A 385 -13.80 21.09 -13.70
CA SER A 385 -12.44 21.59 -13.87
C SER A 385 -11.50 20.49 -14.40
N LEU A 386 -11.59 19.28 -13.85
CA LEU A 386 -10.81 18.14 -14.34
C LEU A 386 -11.14 17.78 -15.79
N ARG A 387 -12.40 17.95 -16.23
CA ARG A 387 -12.81 17.71 -17.60
C ARG A 387 -12.35 18.79 -18.56
N THR A 388 -12.26 20.06 -18.15
CA THR A 388 -12.15 21.22 -19.04
C THR A 388 -10.86 22.03 -18.90
N SER A 389 -10.16 21.94 -17.77
CA SER A 389 -8.99 22.75 -17.47
C SER A 389 -7.69 21.97 -17.67
N ARG A 390 -6.85 22.39 -18.62
CA ARG A 390 -5.54 21.78 -18.87
C ARG A 390 -4.65 21.74 -17.61
N SER A 391 -4.58 22.82 -16.88
CA SER A 391 -3.79 22.88 -15.65
C SER A 391 -4.26 21.90 -14.56
N GLN A 392 -5.58 21.65 -14.45
CA GLN A 392 -6.12 20.65 -13.53
C GLN A 392 -5.82 19.22 -14.01
N GLN A 393 -5.81 18.98 -15.31
CA GLN A 393 -5.46 17.70 -15.92
C GLN A 393 -3.98 17.39 -15.73
N ASP A 394 -3.10 18.39 -15.94
CA ASP A 394 -1.66 18.26 -15.70
C ASP A 394 -1.38 17.97 -14.21
N TRP A 395 -1.99 18.75 -13.30
CA TRP A 395 -1.86 18.54 -11.85
C TRP A 395 -2.36 17.15 -11.43
N PHE A 396 -3.52 16.73 -11.93
CA PHE A 396 -4.08 15.41 -11.65
C PHE A 396 -3.12 14.31 -12.13
N ALA A 397 -2.64 14.38 -13.38
CA ALA A 397 -1.76 13.37 -13.94
C ALA A 397 -0.47 13.22 -13.14
N GLU A 398 0.19 14.34 -12.80
CA GLU A 398 1.42 14.35 -12.01
C GLU A 398 1.22 13.72 -10.62
N HIS A 399 0.09 13.99 -9.96
CA HIS A 399 -0.18 13.44 -8.64
C HIS A 399 -0.76 12.03 -8.72
N TYR A 400 -1.49 11.70 -9.77
CA TYR A 400 -2.10 10.38 -9.93
C TYR A 400 -1.05 9.30 -10.24
N VAL A 401 -0.09 9.60 -11.12
CA VAL A 401 1.00 8.67 -11.48
C VAL A 401 2.23 8.85 -10.58
N GLY A 402 2.48 10.05 -10.07
CA GLY A 402 3.62 10.34 -9.19
C GLY A 402 3.43 9.85 -7.74
N VAL A 403 4.53 9.77 -6.97
CA VAL A 403 4.57 9.47 -5.53
C VAL A 403 5.30 10.58 -4.79
#